data_c130a19285ae4a956bd7484360ea602a
#
_entry.id   c130a19285ae4a956bd7484360ea602a
#
_cell.length_a   1.000
_cell.length_b   1.000
_cell.length_c   1.000
_cell.angle_alpha   90.00
_cell.angle_beta   90.00
_cell.angle_gamma   90.00
#
_symmetry.space_group_name_H-M   'P 1'
#
loop_
_entity.id
_entity.type
_entity.pdbx_description
1 polymer ?
#
loop_
_entity_poly.entity_id
_entity_poly.type
_entity_poly.pdbx_seq_one_letter_code
_entity_poly.pdbx_strand_id
1 'polypeptide(L)'
;KAFDLDKVQAYPLDKWTPDLSGDIDIRVAKDGRWFHEGGEISRKPLLRLFASLVKQEGNEFFLVTPVEKWRIKVEDTPLHVISLVGEPDAGVSAVLSNGQVELLDGDSEIALTKLDGNDIPVITTAQGLAARFLRSAYYQLLEMGELTEGGFSMRSGQSSVSFTL
;
A
#
# COMPACT_ATOMS: atom_id res chain seq x y z
N LYS A 1 4.41 -2.26 -25.54
CA LYS A 1 3.45 -1.21 -25.33
C LYS A 1 3.80 -0.38 -24.10
N ALA A 2 3.82 0.93 -24.24
CA ALA A 2 4.18 1.83 -23.15
C ALA A 2 3.07 1.88 -22.08
N PHE A 3 3.47 2.07 -20.84
CA PHE A 3 2.54 2.31 -19.74
C PHE A 3 2.08 3.76 -19.77
N ASP A 4 0.82 3.98 -19.41
CA ASP A 4 0.25 5.31 -19.32
C ASP A 4 0.43 5.85 -17.90
N LEU A 5 1.33 6.81 -17.73
CA LEU A 5 1.64 7.40 -16.43
C LEU A 5 0.49 8.23 -15.86
N ASP A 6 -0.44 8.66 -16.69
CA ASP A 6 -1.56 9.49 -16.26
C ASP A 6 -2.75 8.66 -15.76
N LYS A 7 -2.70 7.34 -15.96
CA LYS A 7 -3.78 6.44 -15.56
C LYS A 7 -3.39 5.63 -14.35
N VAL A 8 -4.33 5.56 -13.41
CA VAL A 8 -4.27 4.60 -12.31
C VAL A 8 -4.96 3.33 -12.77
N GLN A 9 -4.24 2.20 -12.76
CA GLN A 9 -4.86 0.93 -13.12
C GLN A 9 -4.18 -0.25 -12.41
N ALA A 10 -4.94 -1.31 -12.25
CA ALA A 10 -4.41 -2.58 -11.76
C ALA A 10 -3.92 -3.40 -12.96
N TYR A 11 -2.68 -3.84 -12.89
CA TYR A 11 -2.09 -4.70 -13.91
C TYR A 11 -2.23 -6.17 -13.52
N PRO A 12 -2.37 -7.09 -14.48
CA PRO A 12 -2.53 -8.51 -14.20
C PRO A 12 -1.17 -9.15 -13.88
N LEU A 13 -0.56 -8.76 -12.76
CA LEU A 13 0.80 -9.16 -12.40
C LEU A 13 0.96 -10.68 -12.25
N ASP A 14 -0.10 -11.37 -11.82
CA ASP A 14 -0.11 -12.82 -11.67
C ASP A 14 -0.02 -13.55 -13.00
N LYS A 15 -0.37 -12.88 -14.10
CA LYS A 15 -0.27 -13.42 -15.45
C LYS A 15 1.08 -13.10 -16.12
N TRP A 16 1.87 -12.22 -15.53
CA TRP A 16 3.17 -11.85 -16.04
C TRP A 16 4.23 -12.65 -15.31
N THR A 17 4.77 -13.65 -16.00
CA THR A 17 5.72 -14.60 -15.41
C THR A 17 7.03 -14.69 -16.20
N PRO A 18 7.68 -13.54 -16.50
CA PRO A 18 8.97 -13.58 -17.17
C PRO A 18 10.05 -14.12 -16.22
N ASP A 19 11.14 -14.59 -16.81
CA ASP A 19 12.29 -14.99 -16.02
C ASP A 19 12.89 -13.77 -15.29
N LEU A 20 13.59 -14.05 -14.18
CA LEU A 20 14.25 -12.99 -13.44
C LEU A 20 15.29 -12.31 -14.32
N SER A 21 15.15 -11.00 -14.47
CA SER A 21 16.09 -10.16 -15.23
C SER A 21 17.35 -9.83 -14.43
N GLY A 22 17.20 -9.74 -13.11
CA GLY A 22 18.30 -9.43 -12.20
C GLY A 22 17.81 -8.57 -11.04
N ASP A 23 18.76 -7.96 -10.37
CA ASP A 23 18.50 -7.03 -9.27
C ASP A 23 18.64 -5.60 -9.81
N ILE A 24 17.74 -4.72 -9.36
CA ILE A 24 17.84 -3.29 -9.66
C ILE A 24 17.92 -2.54 -8.34
N ASP A 25 18.75 -1.50 -8.29
CA ASP A 25 18.89 -0.71 -7.07
C ASP A 25 17.72 0.25 -6.91
N ILE A 26 16.57 -0.32 -6.59
CA ILE A 26 15.37 0.42 -6.19
C ILE A 26 15.00 -0.04 -4.79
N ARG A 27 14.71 0.91 -3.92
CA ARG A 27 14.38 0.66 -2.52
C ARG A 27 13.11 1.42 -2.16
N VAL A 28 12.14 0.70 -1.59
CA VAL A 28 10.95 1.28 -0.98
C VAL A 28 11.25 1.46 0.50
N ALA A 29 11.36 2.71 0.94
CA ALA A 29 11.67 3.01 2.32
C ALA A 29 10.43 2.82 3.21
N LYS A 30 10.68 2.61 4.49
CA LYS A 30 9.60 2.41 5.47
C LYS A 30 8.69 3.62 5.65
N ASP A 31 9.17 4.82 5.26
CA ASP A 31 8.36 6.04 5.29
C ASP A 31 7.59 6.30 4.00
N GLY A 32 7.64 5.37 3.05
CA GLY A 32 6.91 5.44 1.79
C GLY A 32 7.67 6.07 0.64
N ARG A 33 8.86 6.58 0.86
CA ARG A 33 9.66 7.14 -0.22
C ARG A 33 10.33 6.02 -1.02
N TRP A 34 10.55 6.28 -2.29
CA TRP A 34 11.23 5.36 -3.20
C TRP A 34 12.57 5.96 -3.63
N PHE A 35 13.58 5.12 -3.73
CA PHE A 35 14.93 5.54 -4.10
C PHE A 35 15.46 4.68 -5.23
N HIS A 36 16.18 5.31 -6.17
CA HIS A 36 16.89 4.64 -7.24
C HIS A 36 18.35 5.07 -7.19
N GLU A 37 19.26 4.11 -7.02
CA GLU A 37 20.70 4.35 -6.90
C GLU A 37 21.04 5.42 -5.85
N GLY A 38 20.31 5.38 -4.74
CA GLY A 38 20.49 6.30 -3.63
C GLY A 38 19.78 7.65 -3.75
N GLY A 39 19.24 7.99 -4.93
CA GLY A 39 18.51 9.23 -5.15
C GLY A 39 17.01 9.04 -5.01
N GLU A 40 16.35 9.99 -4.35
CA GLU A 40 14.90 9.90 -4.18
C GLU A 40 14.18 10.09 -5.52
N ILE A 41 13.24 9.19 -5.80
CA ILE A 41 12.32 9.34 -6.93
C ILE A 41 11.15 10.20 -6.45
N SER A 42 11.00 11.40 -7.01
CA SER A 42 9.99 12.36 -6.56
C SER A 42 8.84 12.54 -7.53
N ARG A 43 8.95 12.04 -8.75
CA ARG A 43 7.92 12.19 -9.78
C ARG A 43 6.74 11.28 -9.48
N LYS A 44 5.62 11.87 -9.04
CA LYS A 44 4.46 11.13 -8.55
C LYS A 44 3.85 10.13 -9.54
N PRO A 45 3.65 10.48 -10.83
CA PRO A 45 3.12 9.49 -11.78
C PRO A 45 4.03 8.27 -11.93
N LEU A 46 5.35 8.47 -11.88
CA LEU A 46 6.30 7.38 -11.97
C LEU A 46 6.24 6.49 -10.73
N LEU A 47 6.13 7.10 -9.54
CA LEU A 47 5.98 6.35 -8.29
C LEU A 47 4.72 5.48 -8.30
N ARG A 48 3.59 6.04 -8.76
CA ARG A 48 2.34 5.28 -8.86
C ARG A 48 2.48 4.10 -9.82
N LEU A 49 3.16 4.31 -10.96
CA LEU A 49 3.40 3.23 -11.89
C LEU A 49 4.23 2.13 -11.26
N PHE A 50 5.38 2.48 -10.67
CA PHE A 50 6.24 1.49 -10.04
C PHE A 50 5.52 0.73 -8.93
N ALA A 51 4.77 1.44 -8.08
CA ALA A 51 4.00 0.80 -7.02
C ALA A 51 2.95 -0.17 -7.57
N SER A 52 2.38 0.12 -8.76
CA SER A 52 1.40 -0.76 -9.39
C SER A 52 2.03 -1.97 -10.08
N LEU A 53 3.35 -2.00 -10.23
CA LEU A 53 4.07 -3.11 -10.85
C LEU A 53 4.77 -4.03 -9.82
N VAL A 54 4.58 -3.77 -8.53
CA VAL A 54 5.22 -4.59 -7.49
C VAL A 54 4.50 -5.93 -7.37
N LYS A 55 5.28 -7.01 -7.45
CA LYS A 55 4.81 -8.38 -7.21
C LYS A 55 5.62 -8.98 -6.06
N GLN A 56 4.95 -9.67 -5.17
CA GLN A 56 5.60 -10.36 -4.05
C GLN A 56 5.60 -11.86 -4.32
N GLU A 57 6.76 -12.47 -4.11
CA GLU A 57 6.92 -13.93 -4.17
C GLU A 57 7.68 -14.35 -2.91
N GLY A 58 6.99 -15.01 -1.99
CA GLY A 58 7.57 -15.31 -0.68
C GLY A 58 7.90 -14.02 0.06
N ASN A 59 9.16 -13.88 0.46
CA ASN A 59 9.64 -12.68 1.14
C ASN A 59 10.34 -11.70 0.22
N GLU A 60 10.30 -11.95 -1.09
CA GLU A 60 10.96 -11.10 -2.07
C GLU A 60 9.96 -10.28 -2.88
N PHE A 61 10.42 -9.12 -3.33
CA PHE A 61 9.61 -8.18 -4.10
C PHE A 61 10.27 -7.87 -5.43
N PHE A 62 9.44 -7.72 -6.45
CA PHE A 62 9.92 -7.51 -7.81
C PHE A 62 9.08 -6.44 -8.50
N LEU A 63 9.72 -5.68 -9.40
CA LEU A 63 9.01 -4.90 -10.40
C LEU A 63 8.84 -5.78 -11.62
N VAL A 64 7.61 -5.99 -12.06
CA VAL A 64 7.29 -6.93 -13.12
C VAL A 64 6.60 -6.22 -14.27
N THR A 65 7.05 -6.53 -15.48
CA THR A 65 6.37 -6.20 -16.74
C THR A 65 6.08 -7.50 -17.47
N PRO A 66 5.39 -7.49 -18.62
CA PRO A 66 5.20 -8.72 -19.37
C PRO A 66 6.50 -9.44 -19.76
N VAL A 67 7.61 -8.70 -19.86
CA VAL A 67 8.88 -9.24 -20.38
C VAL A 67 10.05 -9.15 -19.41
N GLU A 68 9.90 -8.45 -18.27
CA GLU A 68 10.99 -8.24 -17.32
C GLU A 68 10.55 -8.46 -15.89
N LYS A 69 11.47 -8.88 -15.06
CA LYS A 69 11.25 -9.09 -13.63
C LYS A 69 12.52 -8.68 -12.89
N TRP A 70 12.44 -7.58 -12.14
CA TRP A 70 13.58 -7.00 -11.42
C TRP A 70 13.35 -7.07 -9.92
N ARG A 71 14.30 -7.68 -9.20
CA ARG A 71 14.23 -7.71 -7.74
C ARG A 71 14.54 -6.33 -7.17
N ILE A 72 13.70 -5.90 -6.22
CA ILE A 72 13.86 -4.64 -5.51
C ILE A 72 13.96 -4.88 -4.01
N LYS A 73 14.30 -3.86 -3.25
CA LYS A 73 14.35 -3.90 -1.79
C LYS A 73 13.15 -3.17 -1.21
N VAL A 74 12.53 -3.77 -0.20
CA VAL A 74 11.39 -3.19 0.52
C VAL A 74 11.72 -3.24 2.00
N GLU A 75 11.80 -2.07 2.65
CA GLU A 75 12.22 -2.01 4.06
C GLU A 75 11.13 -2.46 5.02
N ASP A 76 9.87 -2.21 4.69
CA ASP A 76 8.73 -2.56 5.53
C ASP A 76 7.61 -3.15 4.68
N THR A 77 6.77 -2.31 4.05
CA THR A 77 5.70 -2.79 3.16
C THR A 77 5.89 -2.22 1.75
N PRO A 78 5.45 -2.96 0.72
CA PRO A 78 5.63 -2.49 -0.66
C PRO A 78 4.72 -1.32 -1.02
N LEU A 79 3.55 -1.23 -0.38
CA LEU A 79 2.60 -0.16 -0.59
C LEU A 79 2.41 0.63 0.70
N HIS A 80 1.81 1.80 0.57
CA HIS A 80 1.47 2.66 1.70
C HIS A 80 0.07 3.21 1.53
N VAL A 81 -0.64 3.39 2.64
CA VAL A 81 -1.89 4.14 2.68
C VAL A 81 -1.52 5.60 2.84
N ILE A 82 -1.78 6.38 1.79
CA ILE A 82 -1.40 7.79 1.73
C ILE A 82 -2.41 8.66 2.48
N SER A 83 -3.69 8.36 2.31
CA SER A 83 -4.78 9.13 2.91
C SER A 83 -6.05 8.29 2.93
N LEU A 84 -7.05 8.79 3.66
CA LEU A 84 -8.39 8.26 3.65
C LEU A 84 -9.32 9.26 2.98
N VAL A 85 -10.31 8.78 2.25
CA VAL A 85 -11.32 9.61 1.60
C VAL A 85 -12.71 9.07 1.95
N GLY A 86 -13.70 9.94 1.88
CA GLY A 86 -15.07 9.60 2.23
C GLY A 86 -15.39 9.95 3.67
N GLU A 87 -16.57 9.51 4.08
CA GLU A 87 -17.12 9.83 5.41
C GLU A 87 -17.63 8.54 6.07
N PRO A 88 -17.57 8.44 7.41
CA PRO A 88 -18.06 7.23 8.10
C PRO A 88 -19.46 6.81 7.72
N ASP A 89 -20.38 7.76 7.50
CA ASP A 89 -21.76 7.44 7.15
C ASP A 89 -21.93 6.90 5.73
N ALA A 90 -21.10 7.35 4.80
CA ALA A 90 -21.21 6.99 3.38
C ALA A 90 -20.23 5.89 2.96
N GLY A 91 -19.14 5.77 3.67
CA GLY A 91 -18.06 4.82 3.38
C GLY A 91 -16.72 5.51 3.34
N VAL A 92 -15.72 4.86 3.91
CA VAL A 92 -14.35 5.37 3.98
C VAL A 92 -13.45 4.46 3.15
N SER A 93 -12.62 5.05 2.33
CA SER A 93 -11.70 4.30 1.48
C SER A 93 -10.26 4.74 1.72
N ALA A 94 -9.34 3.80 1.56
CA ALA A 94 -7.91 4.05 1.63
C ALA A 94 -7.37 4.36 0.24
N VAL A 95 -6.62 5.45 0.14
CA VAL A 95 -5.89 5.80 -1.09
C VAL A 95 -4.49 5.22 -0.96
N LEU A 96 -4.13 4.34 -1.88
CA LEU A 96 -2.86 3.62 -1.86
C LEU A 96 -1.79 4.32 -2.70
N SER A 97 -0.53 4.02 -2.40
CA SER A 97 0.62 4.59 -3.11
C SER A 97 0.66 4.24 -4.60
N ASN A 98 -0.02 3.18 -5.02
CA ASN A 98 -0.17 2.85 -6.45
C ASN A 98 -1.34 3.61 -7.11
N GLY A 99 -1.99 4.51 -6.37
CA GLY A 99 -3.10 5.31 -6.85
C GLY A 99 -4.46 4.65 -6.73
N GLN A 100 -4.52 3.38 -6.41
CA GLN A 100 -5.79 2.68 -6.26
C GLN A 100 -6.49 3.08 -4.96
N VAL A 101 -7.80 2.92 -4.94
CA VAL A 101 -8.63 3.27 -3.80
C VAL A 101 -9.39 2.01 -3.38
N GLU A 102 -9.26 1.64 -2.11
CA GLU A 102 -9.94 0.47 -1.55
C GLU A 102 -10.93 0.89 -0.47
N LEU A 103 -12.18 0.43 -0.61
CA LEU A 103 -13.18 0.62 0.42
C LEU A 103 -12.77 -0.16 1.67
N LEU A 104 -12.80 0.51 2.81
CA LEU A 104 -12.64 -0.15 4.10
C LEU A 104 -13.99 -0.64 4.59
N ASP A 105 -14.06 -1.87 5.04
CA ASP A 105 -15.29 -2.50 5.51
C ASP A 105 -14.97 -3.59 6.54
N GLY A 106 -15.97 -4.37 6.90
CA GLY A 106 -15.81 -5.43 7.89
C GLY A 106 -14.89 -6.55 7.47
N ASP A 107 -14.65 -6.71 6.17
CA ASP A 107 -13.75 -7.73 5.63
C ASP A 107 -12.32 -7.23 5.46
N SER A 108 -12.07 -5.94 5.71
CA SER A 108 -10.71 -5.38 5.61
C SER A 108 -9.81 -5.98 6.68
N GLU A 109 -8.64 -6.45 6.24
CA GLU A 109 -7.63 -6.98 7.16
C GLU A 109 -6.71 -5.84 7.58
N ILE A 110 -6.91 -5.35 8.80
CA ILE A 110 -6.10 -4.29 9.40
C ILE A 110 -5.50 -4.81 10.69
N ALA A 111 -4.21 -4.58 10.88
CA ALA A 111 -3.53 -4.94 12.11
C ALA A 111 -2.56 -3.82 12.50
N LEU A 112 -2.41 -3.61 13.81
CA LEU A 112 -1.35 -2.76 14.33
C LEU A 112 -0.07 -3.58 14.44
N THR A 113 0.99 -3.12 13.83
CA THR A 113 2.30 -3.73 14.00
C THR A 113 3.35 -2.65 14.23
N LYS A 114 4.44 -3.05 14.89
CA LYS A 114 5.48 -2.10 15.25
C LYS A 114 6.31 -1.67 14.05
N LEU A 115 6.53 -0.36 13.97
CA LEU A 115 7.48 0.24 13.04
C LEU A 115 8.27 1.27 13.85
N ASP A 116 9.58 1.07 13.99
CA ASP A 116 10.45 1.93 14.80
C ASP A 116 9.91 2.18 16.22
N GLY A 117 9.35 1.12 16.84
CA GLY A 117 8.84 1.18 18.20
C GLY A 117 7.42 1.72 18.35
N ASN A 118 6.79 2.14 17.26
CA ASN A 118 5.42 2.68 17.27
C ASN A 118 4.46 1.70 16.62
N ASP A 119 3.27 1.56 17.20
CA ASP A 119 2.20 0.74 16.61
C ASP A 119 1.50 1.54 15.52
N ILE A 120 1.63 1.10 14.28
CA ILE A 120 1.05 1.78 13.10
C ILE A 120 0.30 0.74 12.27
N PRO A 121 -0.91 1.06 11.80
CA PRO A 121 -1.70 0.08 11.06
C PRO A 121 -1.07 -0.35 9.74
N VAL A 122 -1.34 -1.60 9.40
CA VAL A 122 -1.06 -2.17 8.08
C VAL A 122 -2.35 -2.81 7.59
N ILE A 123 -2.73 -2.53 6.36
CA ILE A 123 -3.82 -3.27 5.70
C ILE A 123 -3.23 -4.27 4.72
N THR A 124 -3.97 -5.35 4.49
CA THR A 124 -3.71 -6.25 3.37
C THR A 124 -4.64 -5.83 2.24
N THR A 125 -4.06 -5.44 1.11
CA THR A 125 -4.84 -4.95 -0.02
C THR A 125 -5.53 -6.09 -0.76
N ALA A 126 -6.46 -5.74 -1.65
CA ALA A 126 -7.16 -6.73 -2.47
C ALA A 126 -6.21 -7.59 -3.31
N GLN A 127 -5.04 -7.06 -3.64
CA GLN A 127 -3.99 -7.79 -4.36
C GLN A 127 -3.16 -8.71 -3.47
N GLY A 128 -3.40 -8.69 -2.17
CA GLY A 128 -2.63 -9.47 -1.20
C GLY A 128 -1.32 -8.82 -0.76
N LEU A 129 -1.07 -7.57 -1.13
CA LEU A 129 0.12 -6.83 -0.71
C LEU A 129 -0.17 -6.04 0.56
N ALA A 130 0.80 -5.96 1.45
CA ALA A 130 0.68 -5.16 2.66
C ALA A 130 0.87 -3.68 2.34
N ALA A 131 0.12 -2.83 3.02
CA ALA A 131 0.23 -1.38 2.91
C ALA A 131 0.22 -0.76 4.31
N ARG A 132 1.34 -0.18 4.71
CA ARG A 132 1.48 0.53 5.97
C ARG A 132 0.84 1.90 5.85
N PHE A 133 0.06 2.30 6.85
CA PHE A 133 -0.45 3.67 6.89
C PHE A 133 0.70 4.65 7.06
N LEU A 134 0.73 5.69 6.25
CA LEU A 134 1.55 6.86 6.57
C LEU A 134 0.95 7.53 7.81
N ARG A 135 1.79 8.25 8.53
CA ARG A 135 1.37 8.85 9.81
C ARG A 135 0.14 9.74 9.67
N SER A 136 0.09 10.56 8.61
CA SER A 136 -1.06 11.42 8.35
C SER A 136 -2.35 10.64 8.10
N ALA A 137 -2.26 9.53 7.38
CA ALA A 137 -3.42 8.65 7.15
C ALA A 137 -3.88 7.99 8.44
N TYR A 138 -2.94 7.61 9.30
CA TYR A 138 -3.28 7.05 10.61
C TYR A 138 -4.02 8.06 11.47
N TYR A 139 -3.58 9.32 11.46
CA TYR A 139 -4.28 10.36 12.22
C TYR A 139 -5.69 10.59 11.68
N GLN A 140 -5.88 10.56 10.36
CA GLN A 140 -7.22 10.63 9.78
C GLN A 140 -8.10 9.48 10.27
N LEU A 141 -7.55 8.27 10.30
CA LEU A 141 -8.29 7.09 10.77
C LEU A 141 -8.72 7.29 12.22
N LEU A 142 -7.83 7.73 13.09
CA LEU A 142 -8.13 7.94 14.51
C LEU A 142 -9.22 9.01 14.73
N GLU A 143 -9.26 10.03 13.88
CA GLU A 143 -10.28 11.07 13.97
C GLU A 143 -11.66 10.57 13.56
N MET A 144 -11.73 9.58 12.69
CA MET A 144 -12.99 9.05 12.16
C MET A 144 -13.65 8.00 13.05
N GLY A 145 -12.89 7.43 13.98
CA GLY A 145 -13.38 6.31 14.78
C GLY A 145 -13.22 6.54 16.27
N GLU A 146 -13.39 5.45 17.02
CA GLU A 146 -13.34 5.48 18.47
C GLU A 146 -12.36 4.44 18.99
N LEU A 147 -11.59 4.84 20.00
CA LEU A 147 -10.74 3.93 20.78
C LEU A 147 -11.55 3.41 21.95
N THR A 148 -11.55 2.09 22.09
CA THR A 148 -12.21 1.41 23.20
C THR A 148 -11.17 0.52 23.91
N GLU A 149 -11.55 -0.11 25.02
CA GLU A 149 -10.65 -1.01 25.74
C GLU A 149 -10.17 -2.18 24.87
N GLY A 150 -11.02 -2.65 23.94
CA GLY A 150 -10.70 -3.78 23.08
C GLY A 150 -9.98 -3.42 21.79
N GLY A 151 -9.87 -2.11 21.47
CA GLY A 151 -9.24 -1.72 20.23
C GLY A 151 -9.85 -0.47 19.62
N PHE A 152 -9.80 -0.41 18.30
CA PHE A 152 -10.33 0.68 17.50
C PHE A 152 -11.53 0.22 16.69
N SER A 153 -12.53 1.09 16.54
CA SER A 153 -13.70 0.82 15.70
C SER A 153 -14.13 2.08 14.95
N MET A 154 -14.51 1.92 13.70
CA MET A 154 -14.97 3.00 12.84
C MET A 154 -16.09 2.50 11.94
N ARG A 155 -17.09 3.33 11.73
CA ARG A 155 -18.11 3.05 10.71
C ARG A 155 -17.56 3.35 9.32
N SER A 156 -17.98 2.56 8.35
CA SER A 156 -17.70 2.79 6.92
C SER A 156 -18.96 2.38 6.16
N GLY A 157 -19.88 3.34 5.96
CA GLY A 157 -21.19 3.10 5.37
C GLY A 157 -22.01 2.15 6.23
N GLN A 158 -22.44 1.03 5.67
CA GLN A 158 -23.23 0.01 6.37
C GLN A 158 -22.36 -0.96 7.17
N SER A 159 -21.06 -0.84 7.06
CA SER A 159 -20.08 -1.76 7.65
C SER A 159 -19.31 -1.10 8.78
N SER A 160 -18.51 -1.89 9.49
CA SER A 160 -17.60 -1.38 10.52
C SER A 160 -16.20 -1.93 10.28
N VAL A 161 -15.22 -1.08 10.52
CA VAL A 161 -13.81 -1.43 10.46
C VAL A 161 -13.28 -1.46 11.89
N SER A 162 -12.62 -2.52 12.27
CA SER A 162 -12.07 -2.63 13.62
C SER A 162 -10.75 -3.39 13.63
N PHE A 163 -9.94 -3.09 14.64
CA PHE A 163 -8.71 -3.84 14.88
C PHE A 163 -8.38 -3.79 16.37
N THR A 164 -7.64 -4.79 16.80
CA THR A 164 -7.21 -4.93 18.18
C THR A 164 -5.95 -4.09 18.46
N LEU A 165 -5.91 -3.46 19.61
CA LEU A 165 -4.73 -2.73 20.07
C LEU A 165 -3.73 -3.64 20.78
#